data_ce98d208d6111042eb8032f1a691d412
#
_entry.id   ce98d208d6111042eb8032f1a691d412
#
_cell.length_a   1.000
_cell.length_b   1.000
_cell.length_c   1.000
_cell.angle_alpha   90.00
_cell.angle_beta   90.00
_cell.angle_gamma   90.00
#
_symmetry.space_group_name_H-M   'P 1'
#
loop_
_entity.id
_entity.type
_entity.pdbx_description
1 polymer ?
#
loop_
_entity_poly.entity_id
_entity_poly.type
_entity_poly.pdbx_seq_one_letter_code
_entity_poly.pdbx_strand_id
1 'polypeptide(L)'
;EDLSRGLGDVYKRQGQYFQSWKERAEIIRHLDMVDAVITVEDDEHGSACNAISACLEIAETVVFANGGDRGSDNTPETDKFGDDPRVELEFGVGGTDKKNSSSWLLHNYFERQRKIVGI
;
A
#
# COMPACT_ATOMS: atom_id res chain seq x y z
N GLU A 1 4.43 -4.50 -0.99
CA GLU A 1 3.26 -4.21 -1.79
C GLU A 1 2.60 -2.88 -1.42
N ASP A 2 2.32 -2.63 -0.14
CA ASP A 2 1.71 -1.38 0.30
C ASP A 2 2.59 -0.17 -0.01
N LEU A 3 3.90 -0.30 0.14
CA LEU A 3 4.83 0.76 -0.22
C LEU A 3 4.74 1.11 -1.70
N SER A 4 4.68 0.08 -2.53
CA SER A 4 4.57 0.22 -3.97
C SER A 4 3.24 0.87 -4.36
N ARG A 5 2.13 0.40 -3.79
CA ARG A 5 0.79 0.93 -4.03
C ARG A 5 0.66 2.38 -3.61
N GLY A 6 1.15 2.71 -2.41
CA GLY A 6 1.04 4.06 -1.88
C GLY A 6 1.67 5.11 -2.80
N LEU A 7 2.84 4.82 -3.34
CA LEU A 7 3.50 5.70 -4.29
C LEU A 7 2.69 5.83 -5.58
N GLY A 8 2.17 4.71 -6.10
CA GLY A 8 1.37 4.71 -7.30
C GLY A 8 0.09 5.52 -7.15
N ASP A 9 -0.61 5.36 -6.03
CA ASP A 9 -1.85 6.06 -5.76
C ASP A 9 -1.66 7.58 -5.69
N VAL A 10 -0.63 8.04 -4.98
CA VAL A 10 -0.35 9.48 -4.86
C VAL A 10 -0.09 10.10 -6.22
N TYR A 11 0.75 9.48 -7.02
CA TYR A 11 1.11 10.00 -8.33
C TYR A 11 -0.02 9.89 -9.34
N LYS A 12 -0.82 8.83 -9.26
CA LYS A 12 -1.99 8.66 -10.12
C LYS A 12 -3.00 9.78 -9.91
N ARG A 13 -3.25 10.17 -8.67
CA ARG A 13 -4.15 11.27 -8.34
C ARG A 13 -3.65 12.61 -8.87
N GLN A 14 -2.34 12.78 -8.95
CA GLN A 14 -1.70 14.00 -9.45
C GLN A 14 -1.34 13.92 -10.93
N GLY A 15 -1.67 12.82 -11.60
CA GLY A 15 -1.34 12.62 -13.01
C GLY A 15 0.13 12.30 -13.26
N GLN A 16 0.87 11.90 -12.22
CA GLN A 16 2.30 11.59 -12.30
C GLN A 16 2.64 10.33 -11.52
N TYR A 17 3.73 9.66 -11.95
CA TYR A 17 4.29 8.51 -11.26
C TYR A 17 5.76 8.74 -10.98
N PHE A 18 6.22 8.46 -9.75
CA PHE A 18 7.65 8.42 -9.43
C PHE A 18 8.31 7.22 -10.08
N GLN A 19 7.70 6.06 -9.91
CA GLN A 19 8.20 4.82 -10.46
C GLN A 19 7.04 4.06 -11.06
N SER A 20 7.30 3.37 -12.18
CA SER A 20 6.32 2.46 -12.77
C SER A 20 6.09 1.27 -11.83
N TRP A 21 4.93 0.60 -11.97
CA TRP A 21 4.66 -0.59 -11.19
C TRP A 21 5.67 -1.71 -11.47
N LYS A 22 6.23 -1.75 -12.67
CA LYS A 22 7.25 -2.74 -13.04
C LYS A 22 8.53 -2.55 -12.24
N GLU A 23 8.98 -1.32 -12.10
CA GLU A 23 10.17 -0.98 -11.31
C GLU A 23 9.95 -1.28 -9.84
N ARG A 24 8.78 -0.92 -9.30
CA ARG A 24 8.44 -1.19 -7.90
C ARG A 24 8.38 -2.69 -7.62
N ALA A 25 7.75 -3.46 -8.50
CA ALA A 25 7.67 -4.91 -8.37
C ALA A 25 9.05 -5.55 -8.41
N GLU A 26 9.92 -5.07 -9.29
CA GLU A 26 11.28 -5.57 -9.40
C GLU A 26 12.09 -5.37 -8.12
N ILE A 27 11.97 -4.20 -7.51
CA ILE A 27 12.66 -3.88 -6.25
C ILE A 27 12.14 -4.80 -5.14
N ILE A 28 10.81 -4.88 -4.98
CA ILE A 28 10.20 -5.67 -3.91
C ILE A 28 10.51 -7.16 -4.06
N ARG A 29 10.54 -7.66 -5.29
CA ARG A 29 10.82 -9.07 -5.55
C ARG A 29 12.21 -9.50 -5.08
N HIS A 30 13.16 -8.57 -4.99
CA HIS A 30 14.53 -8.83 -4.56
C HIS A 30 14.75 -8.71 -3.05
N LEU A 31 13.70 -8.41 -2.28
CA LEU A 31 13.79 -8.43 -0.82
C LEU A 31 13.74 -9.87 -0.32
N ASP A 32 14.66 -10.22 0.59
CA ASP A 32 14.78 -11.59 1.09
C ASP A 32 13.51 -12.14 1.71
N MET A 33 12.72 -11.27 2.36
CA MET A 33 11.50 -11.69 3.05
C MET A 33 10.31 -11.85 2.10
N VAL A 34 10.46 -11.55 0.82
CA VAL A 34 9.36 -11.62 -0.15
C VAL A 34 9.49 -12.88 -0.97
N ASP A 35 8.50 -13.76 -0.87
CA ASP A 35 8.45 -15.02 -1.62
C ASP A 35 7.93 -14.84 -3.03
N ALA A 36 6.97 -13.94 -3.21
CA ALA A 36 6.37 -13.69 -4.52
C ALA A 36 5.76 -12.30 -4.58
N VAL A 37 5.72 -11.75 -5.78
CA VAL A 37 5.01 -10.50 -6.07
C VAL A 37 3.94 -10.79 -7.08
N ILE A 38 2.69 -10.45 -6.77
CA ILE A 38 1.58 -10.58 -7.68
C ILE A 38 1.10 -9.20 -8.10
N THR A 39 0.60 -9.11 -9.32
CA THR A 39 0.05 -7.87 -9.86
C THR A 39 -1.46 -8.03 -9.96
N VAL A 40 -2.18 -7.12 -9.31
CA VAL A 40 -3.65 -7.13 -9.29
C VAL A 40 -4.11 -5.70 -9.49
N GLU A 41 -5.14 -5.51 -10.30
CA GLU A 41 -5.76 -4.19 -10.43
C GLU A 41 -6.55 -3.88 -9.16
N ASP A 42 -6.47 -2.63 -8.72
CA ASP A 42 -7.29 -2.16 -7.61
C ASP A 42 -8.76 -2.13 -8.02
N ASP A 43 -9.64 -2.24 -7.04
CA ASP A 43 -11.07 -2.06 -7.30
C ASP A 43 -11.38 -0.58 -7.54
N GLU A 44 -12.64 -0.27 -7.81
CA GLU A 44 -13.09 1.10 -8.09
C GLU A 44 -12.87 2.07 -6.92
N HIS A 45 -12.67 1.54 -5.70
CA HIS A 45 -12.43 2.32 -4.49
C HIS A 45 -10.94 2.41 -4.12
N GLY A 46 -10.06 1.81 -4.92
CA GLY A 46 -8.63 1.78 -4.63
C GLY A 46 -8.24 0.92 -3.43
N SER A 47 -9.07 -0.06 -3.07
CA SER A 47 -8.79 -0.96 -1.95
C SER A 47 -7.98 -2.18 -2.40
N ALA A 48 -7.45 -2.92 -1.44
CA ALA A 48 -6.73 -4.16 -1.70
C ALA A 48 -7.64 -5.40 -1.75
N CYS A 49 -8.96 -5.23 -1.81
CA CYS A 49 -9.89 -6.35 -1.78
C CYS A 49 -9.67 -7.34 -2.94
N ASN A 50 -9.35 -6.85 -4.14
CA ASN A 50 -9.05 -7.72 -5.27
C ASN A 50 -7.78 -8.53 -5.04
N ALA A 51 -6.78 -7.95 -4.40
CA ALA A 51 -5.54 -8.67 -4.06
C ALA A 51 -5.80 -9.78 -3.04
N ILE A 52 -6.61 -9.50 -2.03
CA ILE A 52 -7.00 -10.52 -1.04
C ILE A 52 -7.76 -11.66 -1.71
N SER A 53 -8.70 -11.34 -2.60
CA SER A 53 -9.46 -12.34 -3.34
C SER A 53 -8.56 -13.20 -4.22
N ALA A 54 -7.58 -12.60 -4.89
CA ALA A 54 -6.61 -13.32 -5.70
C ALA A 54 -5.76 -14.28 -4.85
N CYS A 55 -5.36 -13.86 -3.67
CA CYS A 55 -4.61 -14.72 -2.75
C CYS A 55 -5.44 -15.90 -2.25
N LEU A 56 -6.75 -15.72 -2.05
CA LEU A 56 -7.64 -16.80 -1.65
C LEU A 56 -7.83 -17.88 -2.71
N GLU A 57 -7.51 -17.59 -3.96
CA GLU A 57 -7.54 -18.60 -5.05
C GLU A 57 -6.35 -19.55 -4.96
N ILE A 58 -5.25 -19.14 -4.33
CA ILE A 58 -4.02 -19.94 -4.26
C ILE A 58 -3.65 -20.37 -2.84
N ALA A 59 -4.37 -19.91 -1.83
CA ALA A 59 -4.13 -20.25 -0.43
C ALA A 59 -5.44 -20.44 0.30
N GLU A 60 -5.45 -21.33 1.29
CA GLU A 60 -6.64 -21.59 2.10
C GLU A 60 -6.94 -20.45 3.07
N THR A 61 -5.90 -19.79 3.56
CA THR A 61 -5.99 -18.67 4.48
C THR A 61 -5.06 -17.56 4.06
N VAL A 62 -5.46 -16.31 4.36
CA VAL A 62 -4.69 -15.11 4.02
C VAL A 62 -4.60 -14.23 5.25
N VAL A 63 -3.41 -13.77 5.57
CA VAL A 63 -3.19 -12.73 6.57
C VAL A 63 -2.92 -11.44 5.82
N PHE A 64 -3.80 -10.46 6.00
CA PHE A 64 -3.64 -9.13 5.41
C PHE A 64 -3.08 -8.19 6.47
N ALA A 65 -1.82 -7.81 6.32
CA ALA A 65 -1.08 -7.05 7.30
C ALA A 65 -1.08 -5.56 6.98
N ASN A 66 -1.42 -4.75 7.95
CA ASN A 66 -1.41 -3.29 7.84
C ASN A 66 -0.51 -2.71 8.92
N GLY A 67 0.27 -1.71 8.55
CA GLY A 67 1.11 -0.97 9.49
C GLY A 67 0.66 0.47 9.64
N GLY A 68 1.42 1.24 10.42
CA GLY A 68 1.20 2.66 10.60
C GLY A 68 -0.15 2.97 11.26
N ASP A 69 -0.85 3.92 10.69
CA ASP A 69 -2.09 4.48 11.23
C ASP A 69 -3.37 3.82 10.70
N ARG A 70 -3.25 2.74 9.94
CA ARG A 70 -4.44 2.02 9.45
C ARG A 70 -5.03 1.15 10.55
N GLY A 71 -6.34 1.17 10.66
CA GLY A 71 -7.08 0.40 11.65
C GLY A 71 -8.38 -0.17 11.08
N SER A 72 -9.07 -0.98 11.88
CA SER A 72 -10.28 -1.69 11.45
C SER A 72 -11.43 -0.76 11.07
N ASP A 73 -11.43 0.47 11.56
CA ASP A 73 -12.48 1.45 11.32
C ASP A 73 -12.22 2.34 10.11
N ASN A 74 -11.04 2.26 9.51
CA ASN A 74 -10.66 3.13 8.39
C ASN A 74 -10.19 2.37 7.15
N THR A 75 -10.47 1.07 7.06
CA THR A 75 -10.05 0.25 5.90
C THR A 75 -11.25 -0.43 5.24
N PRO A 76 -11.41 -0.29 3.91
CA PRO A 76 -12.49 -0.96 3.19
C PRO A 76 -12.35 -2.49 3.19
N GLU A 77 -11.15 -3.01 3.36
CA GLU A 77 -10.89 -4.45 3.45
C GLU A 77 -11.56 -5.06 4.67
N THR A 78 -11.68 -4.32 5.76
CA THR A 78 -12.40 -4.77 6.96
C THR A 78 -13.88 -4.96 6.70
N ASP A 79 -14.49 -4.06 5.92
CA ASP A 79 -15.90 -4.16 5.58
C ASP A 79 -16.21 -5.42 4.77
N LYS A 80 -15.32 -5.78 3.85
CA LYS A 80 -15.54 -6.92 2.96
C LYS A 80 -15.12 -8.25 3.58
N PHE A 81 -14.01 -8.28 4.31
CA PHE A 81 -13.40 -9.54 4.78
C PHE A 81 -13.35 -9.69 6.30
N GLY A 82 -13.85 -8.71 7.06
CA GLY A 82 -13.77 -8.75 8.52
C GLY A 82 -14.43 -9.98 9.16
N ASP A 83 -15.47 -10.50 8.51
CA ASP A 83 -16.20 -11.69 8.99
C ASP A 83 -15.83 -12.97 8.23
N ASP A 84 -14.88 -12.90 7.29
CA ASP A 84 -14.47 -14.08 6.52
C ASP A 84 -13.44 -14.89 7.32
N PRO A 85 -13.76 -16.16 7.69
CA PRO A 85 -12.84 -16.97 8.49
C PRO A 85 -11.53 -17.33 7.78
N ARG A 86 -11.46 -17.14 6.47
CA ARG A 86 -10.25 -17.41 5.69
C ARG A 86 -9.27 -16.23 5.69
N VAL A 87 -9.72 -15.07 6.15
CA VAL A 87 -8.92 -13.84 6.13
C VAL A 87 -8.71 -13.33 7.54
N GLU A 88 -7.46 -13.17 7.91
CA GLU A 88 -7.08 -12.50 9.14
C GLU A 88 -6.58 -11.10 8.80
N LEU A 89 -7.17 -10.09 9.40
CA LEU A 89 -6.75 -8.69 9.23
C LEU A 89 -5.91 -8.29 10.43
N GLU A 90 -4.64 -7.98 10.20
CA GLU A 90 -3.73 -7.54 11.25
C GLU A 90 -3.38 -6.08 11.06
N PHE A 91 -3.36 -5.33 12.16
CA PHE A 91 -3.06 -3.90 12.18
C PHE A 91 -1.87 -3.64 13.10
N GLY A 92 -1.18 -2.54 12.86
CA GLY A 92 -0.02 -2.16 13.64
C GLY A 92 1.20 -3.03 13.42
N VAL A 93 1.26 -3.74 12.31
CA VAL A 93 2.41 -4.58 11.97
C VAL A 93 3.62 -3.68 11.74
N GLY A 94 4.71 -3.93 12.49
CA GLY A 94 5.89 -3.06 12.44
C GLY A 94 5.75 -1.78 13.26
N GLY A 95 4.61 -1.58 13.93
CA GLY A 95 4.34 -0.41 14.77
C GLY A 95 3.18 0.42 14.22
N THR A 96 2.60 1.24 15.11
CA THR A 96 1.49 2.13 14.77
C THR A 96 1.93 3.55 14.47
N ASP A 97 3.19 3.86 14.72
CA ASP A 97 3.76 5.18 14.54
C ASP A 97 4.18 5.37 13.08
N LYS A 98 3.42 6.19 12.37
CA LYS A 98 3.67 6.45 10.95
C LYS A 98 4.92 7.30 10.78
N LYS A 99 5.98 6.70 10.28
CA LYS A 99 7.27 7.38 10.10
C LYS A 99 7.28 8.29 8.88
N ASN A 100 6.59 7.88 7.81
CA ASN A 100 6.59 8.64 6.57
C ASN A 100 5.45 8.18 5.66
N SER A 101 5.23 8.93 4.60
CA SER A 101 4.31 8.54 3.53
C SER A 101 4.73 9.24 2.24
N SER A 102 4.26 8.75 1.11
CA SER A 102 4.52 9.39 -0.18
C SER A 102 3.98 10.82 -0.22
N SER A 103 2.84 11.08 0.40
CA SER A 103 2.28 12.43 0.50
C SER A 103 3.18 13.36 1.32
N TRP A 104 3.69 12.89 2.45
CA TRP A 104 4.58 13.69 3.29
C TRP A 104 5.91 13.95 2.61
N LEU A 105 6.47 12.95 1.94
CA LEU A 105 7.72 13.09 1.20
C LEU A 105 7.58 14.11 0.07
N LEU A 106 6.48 14.04 -0.66
CA LEU A 106 6.20 14.95 -1.76
C LEU A 106 6.01 16.39 -1.27
N HIS A 107 5.24 16.57 -0.19
CA HIS A 107 5.04 17.87 0.43
C HIS A 107 6.37 18.47 0.90
N ASN A 108 7.21 17.69 1.57
CA ASN A 108 8.50 18.12 2.05
C ASN A 108 9.45 18.52 0.92
N TYR A 109 9.39 17.79 -0.19
CA TYR A 109 10.16 18.14 -1.39
C TYR A 109 9.76 19.51 -1.93
N PHE A 110 8.47 19.78 -2.09
CA PHE A 110 7.99 21.06 -2.59
C PHE A 110 8.33 22.21 -1.64
N GLU A 111 8.23 22.00 -0.34
CA GLU A 111 8.62 23.03 0.65
C GLU A 111 10.11 23.37 0.55
N ARG A 112 10.96 22.37 0.32
CA ARG A 112 12.40 22.63 0.11
C ARG A 112 12.64 23.43 -1.16
N GLN A 113 11.95 23.13 -2.24
CA GLN A 113 12.10 23.86 -3.49
C GLN A 113 11.65 25.32 -3.34
N ARG A 114 10.58 25.56 -2.61
CA ARG A 114 10.11 26.91 -2.32
C ARG A 114 11.16 27.72 -1.57
N LYS A 115 11.82 27.13 -0.58
CA LYS A 115 12.88 27.81 0.18
C LYS A 115 14.07 28.14 -0.70
N ILE A 116 14.46 27.25 -1.61
CA ILE A 116 15.60 27.47 -2.51
C ILE A 116 15.35 28.64 -3.44
N VAL A 117 14.13 28.80 -3.97
CA VAL A 117 13.80 29.89 -4.89
C VAL A 117 13.26 31.13 -4.21
N GLY A 118 13.15 31.14 -2.88
CA GLY A 118 12.71 32.29 -2.11
C GLY A 118 11.22 32.59 -2.20
N ILE A 119 10.42 31.58 -2.45
CA ILE A 119 8.97 31.73 -2.60
C ILE A 119 8.25 31.38 -1.31
#